data_ee7759dc32c747b934711338974f4c19
#
_entry.id   ee7759dc32c747b934711338974f4c19
#
_cell.length_a   1.000
_cell.length_b   1.000
_cell.length_c   1.000
_cell.angle_alpha   90.00
_cell.angle_beta   90.00
_cell.angle_gamma   90.00
#
_symmetry.space_group_name_H-M   'P 1'
#
loop_
_entity.id
_entity.type
_entity.pdbx_description
1 polymer ?
#
loop_
_entity_poly.entity_id
_entity_poly.type
_entity_poly.pdbx_seq_one_letter_code
_entity_poly.pdbx_strand_id
1 'polypeptide(L)'
;VYTTGLGDTARSLDPSILSWEVPGIVNTDDTVDISSEINPASRSDRIKVELKANDKTIQSKIIESTDRYQRQTLNFQYIPKSPGLKSLSIVLRDENDNNPLNNQLTTKIKIQSKSNSYVIIGSKFNFDGKYLYRALDNMENTSCYQLVDFNNKWVSKDNVSDILNKNWNLVILNGYPSSNSSQNHIQTIKQKLE
;
A
#
# COMPACT_ATOMS: atom_id res chain seq x y z
N VAL A 1 20.20 30.20 47.82
CA VAL A 1 20.08 28.79 47.37
C VAL A 1 21.02 28.62 46.19
N TYR A 2 22.03 27.80 46.32
CA TYR A 2 22.92 27.46 45.20
C TYR A 2 22.51 26.06 44.69
N THR A 3 22.23 25.95 43.42
CA THR A 3 21.94 24.66 42.74
C THR A 3 23.14 24.29 41.89
N THR A 4 23.74 23.14 42.16
CA THR A 4 24.80 22.57 41.35
C THR A 4 24.16 21.49 40.48
N GLY A 5 24.21 21.62 39.18
CA GLY A 5 23.83 20.56 38.26
C GLY A 5 24.87 19.48 38.29
N LEU A 6 24.50 18.27 38.74
CA LEU A 6 25.32 17.06 38.64
C LEU A 6 24.90 16.35 37.33
N GLY A 7 25.77 16.35 36.36
CA GLY A 7 25.59 15.64 35.10
C GLY A 7 26.83 15.74 34.23
N ASP A 8 27.03 14.76 33.38
CA ASP A 8 28.09 14.80 32.38
C ASP A 8 27.73 15.81 31.32
N THR A 9 28.62 16.77 31.07
CA THR A 9 28.46 17.76 29.98
C THR A 9 28.83 17.20 28.62
N ALA A 10 29.36 15.98 28.58
CA ALA A 10 29.64 15.29 27.34
C ALA A 10 28.33 14.95 26.60
N ARG A 11 28.19 15.42 25.38
CA ARG A 11 27.04 15.01 24.55
C ARG A 11 27.09 13.50 24.32
N SER A 12 26.03 12.81 24.69
CA SER A 12 25.90 11.38 24.42
C SER A 12 25.97 11.13 22.91
N LEU A 13 26.84 10.21 22.52
CA LEU A 13 26.88 9.68 21.16
C LEU A 13 25.84 8.57 21.09
N ASP A 14 24.64 8.90 20.66
CA ASP A 14 23.47 8.04 20.59
C ASP A 14 22.75 8.35 19.26
N PRO A 15 23.03 7.59 18.20
CA PRO A 15 22.38 7.77 16.91
C PRO A 15 20.90 7.39 17.03
N SER A 16 20.02 8.18 16.47
CA SER A 16 18.58 7.98 16.65
C SER A 16 17.76 8.49 15.48
N ILE A 17 16.58 7.91 15.29
CA ILE A 17 15.59 8.39 14.36
C ILE A 17 14.71 9.40 15.10
N LEU A 18 14.75 10.66 14.67
CA LEU A 18 14.02 11.75 15.32
C LEU A 18 12.58 11.84 14.86
N SER A 19 12.36 11.70 13.56
CA SER A 19 11.04 11.72 12.94
C SER A 19 11.07 11.03 11.57
N TRP A 20 9.88 10.70 11.08
CA TRP A 20 9.69 10.35 9.69
C TRP A 20 8.32 10.77 9.19
N GLU A 21 8.22 11.02 7.89
CA GLU A 21 7.00 11.39 7.22
C GLU A 21 6.64 10.31 6.21
N VAL A 22 5.45 9.73 6.41
CA VAL A 22 4.91 8.64 5.58
C VAL A 22 3.43 8.91 5.34
N PRO A 23 2.96 8.88 4.08
CA PRO A 23 1.53 8.99 3.79
C PRO A 23 0.75 7.82 4.39
N GLY A 24 -0.39 8.11 5.02
CA GLY A 24 -1.25 7.08 5.61
C GLY A 24 -2.01 6.23 4.58
N ILE A 25 -2.30 6.80 3.39
CA ILE A 25 -3.02 6.15 2.29
C ILE A 25 -2.27 6.42 0.99
N VAL A 26 -2.05 5.37 0.21
CA VAL A 26 -1.35 5.42 -1.09
C VAL A 26 -2.00 4.43 -2.06
N ASN A 27 -1.74 4.56 -3.36
CA ASN A 27 -2.23 3.59 -4.34
C ASN A 27 -1.13 2.61 -4.76
N THR A 28 -1.55 1.46 -5.27
CA THR A 28 -0.62 0.54 -5.94
C THR A 28 0.06 1.23 -7.12
N ASP A 29 1.33 0.89 -7.33
CA ASP A 29 2.19 1.39 -8.42
C ASP A 29 2.50 2.90 -8.38
N ASP A 30 2.00 3.65 -7.39
CA ASP A 30 2.44 5.03 -7.16
C ASP A 30 3.79 5.03 -6.43
N THR A 31 4.62 6.02 -6.76
CA THR A 31 5.87 6.25 -6.03
C THR A 31 5.55 7.03 -4.75
N VAL A 32 5.85 6.44 -3.62
CA VAL A 32 5.66 7.03 -2.30
C VAL A 32 7.01 7.55 -1.82
N ASP A 33 7.13 8.86 -1.65
CA ASP A 33 8.29 9.48 -1.04
C ASP A 33 8.16 9.45 0.48
N ILE A 34 9.22 9.01 1.14
CA ILE A 34 9.31 8.86 2.59
C ILE A 34 10.54 9.62 3.04
N SER A 35 10.37 10.60 3.93
CA SER A 35 11.49 11.34 4.52
C SER A 35 11.69 10.99 5.98
N SER A 36 12.92 10.99 6.43
CA SER A 36 13.26 10.76 7.84
C SER A 36 14.37 11.67 8.30
N GLU A 37 14.21 12.27 9.47
CA GLU A 37 15.24 13.04 10.13
C GLU A 37 15.99 12.18 11.13
N ILE A 38 17.31 12.16 11.04
CA ILE A 38 18.20 11.30 11.80
C ILE A 38 19.22 12.16 12.56
N ASN A 39 19.44 11.81 13.81
CA ASN A 39 20.60 12.24 14.57
C ASN A 39 21.73 11.24 14.33
N PRO A 40 22.84 11.61 13.65
CA PRO A 40 23.92 10.69 13.33
C PRO A 40 25.01 10.62 14.42
N ALA A 41 24.71 11.04 15.64
CA ALA A 41 25.67 11.11 16.73
C ALA A 41 26.15 9.70 17.16
N SER A 42 27.05 9.10 16.40
CA SER A 42 27.60 7.77 16.60
C SER A 42 29.11 7.81 16.84
N ARG A 43 29.61 6.72 17.45
CA ARG A 43 31.05 6.40 17.47
C ARG A 43 31.52 5.77 16.18
N SER A 44 30.62 5.20 15.43
CA SER A 44 30.90 4.62 14.12
C SER A 44 31.01 5.70 13.04
N ASP A 45 31.94 5.51 12.10
CA ASP A 45 32.08 6.42 10.96
C ASP A 45 30.94 6.26 9.94
N ARG A 46 30.25 5.12 9.99
CA ARG A 46 29.15 4.78 9.08
C ARG A 46 27.98 4.18 9.81
N ILE A 47 26.81 4.68 9.50
CA ILE A 47 25.53 4.18 10.03
C ILE A 47 24.70 3.70 8.85
N LYS A 48 24.13 2.51 8.93
CA LYS A 48 23.23 1.96 7.92
C LYS A 48 21.78 2.23 8.32
N VAL A 49 21.01 2.81 7.42
CA VAL A 49 19.57 3.05 7.60
C VAL A 49 18.79 2.24 6.58
N GLU A 50 17.85 1.43 7.06
CA GLU A 50 17.06 0.53 6.25
C GLU A 50 15.59 0.92 6.29
N LEU A 51 14.97 1.04 5.11
CA LEU A 51 13.52 1.06 4.97
C LEU A 51 13.02 -0.36 4.75
N LYS A 52 12.02 -0.80 5.54
CA LYS A 52 11.45 -2.14 5.46
C LYS A 52 9.94 -2.06 5.23
N ALA A 53 9.43 -3.04 4.48
CA ALA A 53 8.00 -3.30 4.33
C ALA A 53 7.70 -4.73 4.77
N ASN A 54 6.81 -4.92 5.78
CA ASN A 54 6.52 -6.22 6.40
C ASN A 54 7.81 -6.99 6.74
N ASP A 55 8.75 -6.32 7.45
CA ASP A 55 10.06 -6.82 7.90
C ASP A 55 11.09 -7.12 6.79
N LYS A 56 10.70 -7.01 5.52
CA LYS A 56 11.63 -7.15 4.38
C LYS A 56 12.26 -5.81 4.05
N THR A 57 13.59 -5.74 4.02
CA THR A 57 14.33 -4.54 3.58
C THR A 57 14.07 -4.29 2.10
N ILE A 58 13.56 -3.08 1.79
CA ILE A 58 13.27 -2.63 0.43
C ILE A 58 14.31 -1.64 -0.09
N GLN A 59 14.90 -0.85 0.81
CA GLN A 59 15.97 0.09 0.47
C GLN A 59 16.89 0.29 1.66
N SER A 60 18.17 0.57 1.42
CA SER A 60 19.13 0.95 2.45
C SER A 60 19.99 2.10 2.00
N LYS A 61 20.39 2.95 2.95
CA LYS A 61 21.33 4.06 2.77
C LYS A 61 22.38 4.00 3.85
N ILE A 62 23.59 4.48 3.53
CA ILE A 62 24.68 4.63 4.48
C ILE A 62 24.87 6.13 4.72
N ILE A 63 24.93 6.51 5.97
CA ILE A 63 25.27 7.86 6.42
C ILE A 63 26.70 7.82 6.88
N GLU A 64 27.51 8.75 6.39
CA GLU A 64 28.84 9.02 6.93
C GLU A 64 28.72 10.01 8.07
N SER A 65 29.25 9.66 9.24
CA SER A 65 29.21 10.50 10.44
C SER A 65 30.33 11.55 10.44
N THR A 66 30.41 12.34 9.37
CA THR A 66 31.42 13.41 9.25
C THR A 66 31.14 14.59 10.18
N ASP A 67 29.85 14.90 10.40
CA ASP A 67 29.41 15.85 11.42
C ASP A 67 28.42 15.16 12.35
N ARG A 68 28.92 14.64 13.46
CA ARG A 68 28.16 13.82 14.43
C ARG A 68 27.01 14.56 15.12
N TYR A 69 26.93 15.87 14.98
CA TYR A 69 25.93 16.68 15.66
C TYR A 69 24.94 17.36 14.69
N GLN A 70 25.16 17.25 13.42
CA GLN A 70 24.27 17.80 12.42
C GLN A 70 23.22 16.77 12.02
N ARG A 71 21.96 17.11 12.20
CA ARG A 71 20.83 16.28 11.75
C ARG A 71 20.87 16.10 10.25
N GLN A 72 20.52 14.91 9.81
CA GLN A 72 20.49 14.56 8.40
C GLN A 72 19.09 14.12 7.99
N THR A 73 18.63 14.59 6.85
CA THR A 73 17.37 14.14 6.24
C THR A 73 17.67 13.09 5.19
N LEU A 74 17.03 11.93 5.31
CA LEU A 74 17.10 10.85 4.34
C LEU A 74 15.75 10.70 3.64
N ASN A 75 15.81 10.64 2.31
CA ASN A 75 14.65 10.38 1.49
C ASN A 75 14.71 8.96 0.92
N PHE A 76 13.62 8.23 1.06
CA PHE A 76 13.42 6.89 0.51
C PHE A 76 12.24 6.90 -0.44
N GLN A 77 12.21 5.92 -1.34
CA GLN A 77 11.07 5.71 -2.24
C GLN A 77 10.55 4.29 -2.09
N TYR A 78 9.23 4.17 -2.06
CA TYR A 78 8.54 2.90 -1.99
C TYR A 78 7.46 2.82 -3.07
N ILE A 79 7.42 1.71 -3.82
CA ILE A 79 6.39 1.47 -4.83
C ILE A 79 5.62 0.21 -4.41
N PRO A 80 4.42 0.35 -3.80
CA PRO A 80 3.61 -0.77 -3.38
C PRO A 80 3.05 -1.53 -4.58
N LYS A 81 3.19 -2.87 -4.60
CA LYS A 81 2.73 -3.72 -5.71
C LYS A 81 1.39 -4.41 -5.46
N SER A 82 0.91 -4.41 -4.23
CA SER A 82 -0.36 -5.07 -3.86
C SER A 82 -1.14 -4.24 -2.87
N PRO A 83 -2.48 -4.18 -3.00
CA PRO A 83 -3.33 -3.47 -2.06
C PRO A 83 -3.34 -4.18 -0.69
N GLY A 84 -3.82 -3.46 0.33
CA GLY A 84 -3.97 -3.94 1.69
C GLY A 84 -3.23 -3.09 2.72
N LEU A 85 -3.27 -3.53 3.97
CA LEU A 85 -2.54 -2.87 5.06
C LEU A 85 -1.11 -3.40 5.08
N LYS A 86 -0.13 -2.50 5.05
CA LYS A 86 1.30 -2.83 5.13
C LYS A 86 1.95 -2.12 6.31
N SER A 87 2.85 -2.82 6.99
CA SER A 87 3.71 -2.21 7.99
C SER A 87 4.97 -1.70 7.31
N LEU A 88 5.26 -0.41 7.46
CA LEU A 88 6.54 0.17 7.07
C LEU A 88 7.34 0.46 8.34
N SER A 89 8.63 0.20 8.29
CA SER A 89 9.55 0.57 9.36
C SER A 89 10.84 1.14 8.80
N ILE A 90 11.38 2.15 9.48
CA ILE A 90 12.73 2.63 9.28
C ILE A 90 13.58 2.14 10.44
N VAL A 91 14.74 1.58 10.13
CA VAL A 91 15.63 0.95 11.12
C VAL A 91 17.03 1.48 10.93
N LEU A 92 17.59 2.04 11.98
CA LEU A 92 18.99 2.45 12.06
C LEU A 92 19.83 1.29 12.60
N ARG A 93 20.96 1.01 11.97
CA ARG A 93 21.90 -0.01 12.35
C ARG A 93 23.25 0.63 12.64
N ASP A 94 23.63 0.59 13.92
CA ASP A 94 24.95 0.98 14.40
C ASP A 94 25.46 -0.07 15.38
N GLU A 95 26.67 -0.60 15.13
CA GLU A 95 27.27 -1.65 15.97
C GLU A 95 27.71 -1.12 17.34
N ASN A 96 27.94 0.19 17.45
CA ASN A 96 28.42 0.85 18.66
C ASN A 96 27.32 1.59 19.42
N ASP A 97 26.06 1.32 19.10
CA ASP A 97 24.95 1.96 19.75
C ASP A 97 24.59 1.30 21.08
N ASN A 98 24.41 2.12 22.11
CA ASN A 98 24.06 1.68 23.45
C ASN A 98 22.55 1.69 23.73
N ASN A 99 21.74 2.29 22.84
CA ASN A 99 20.29 2.44 23.04
C ASN A 99 19.49 2.06 21.77
N PRO A 100 19.32 0.79 21.47
CA PRO A 100 18.63 0.35 20.27
C PRO A 100 17.12 0.67 20.24
N LEU A 101 16.55 1.18 21.33
CA LEU A 101 15.09 1.44 21.42
C LEU A 101 14.63 2.63 20.56
N ASN A 102 15.51 3.60 20.29
CA ASN A 102 15.24 4.78 19.48
C ASN A 102 15.66 4.63 18.00
N ASN A 103 16.09 3.41 17.65
CA ASN A 103 16.62 3.08 16.32
C ASN A 103 15.57 2.55 15.35
N GLN A 104 14.33 2.50 15.74
CA GLN A 104 13.26 2.02 14.88
C GLN A 104 11.98 2.83 15.06
N LEU A 105 11.42 3.30 13.94
CA LEU A 105 10.05 3.79 13.86
C LEU A 105 9.24 2.89 12.93
N THR A 106 7.99 2.62 13.31
CA THR A 106 7.08 1.76 12.53
C THR A 106 5.72 2.43 12.41
N THR A 107 5.14 2.37 11.21
CA THR A 107 3.77 2.79 10.97
C THR A 107 3.06 1.82 10.04
N LYS A 108 1.73 1.89 10.00
CA LYS A 108 0.90 1.14 9.05
C LYS A 108 0.37 2.08 7.99
N ILE A 109 0.50 1.71 6.74
CA ILE A 109 -0.08 2.41 5.60
C ILE A 109 -1.16 1.57 4.94
N LYS A 110 -2.21 2.22 4.46
CA LYS A 110 -3.27 1.60 3.66
C LYS A 110 -2.95 1.77 2.18
N ILE A 111 -2.72 0.66 1.48
CA ILE A 111 -2.49 0.66 0.04
C ILE A 111 -3.81 0.33 -0.64
N GLN A 112 -4.28 1.22 -1.49
CA GLN A 112 -5.48 1.06 -2.30
C GLN A 112 -5.11 0.59 -3.70
N SER A 113 -6.02 -0.11 -4.38
CA SER A 113 -5.86 -0.41 -5.80
C SER A 113 -5.93 0.87 -6.61
N LYS A 114 -5.04 1.04 -7.57
CA LYS A 114 -5.05 2.21 -8.47
C LYS A 114 -6.26 2.23 -9.39
N SER A 115 -6.80 1.05 -9.72
CA SER A 115 -8.02 0.92 -10.49
C SER A 115 -9.00 0.00 -9.79
N ASN A 116 -10.25 0.44 -9.66
CA ASN A 116 -11.35 -0.39 -9.21
C ASN A 116 -11.90 -1.19 -10.40
N SER A 117 -12.13 -2.47 -10.21
CA SER A 117 -12.80 -3.35 -11.18
C SER A 117 -14.23 -3.56 -10.75
N TYR A 118 -15.18 -3.05 -11.51
CA TYR A 118 -16.61 -3.23 -11.28
C TYR A 118 -17.18 -4.14 -12.36
N VAL A 119 -18.08 -5.02 -11.95
CA VAL A 119 -18.74 -5.90 -12.90
C VAL A 119 -20.26 -5.82 -12.73
N ILE A 120 -20.96 -5.66 -13.85
CA ILE A 120 -22.43 -5.74 -13.93
C ILE A 120 -22.77 -7.09 -14.54
N ILE A 121 -23.53 -7.91 -13.81
CA ILE A 121 -23.95 -9.23 -14.26
C ILE A 121 -25.45 -9.19 -14.51
N GLY A 122 -25.85 -9.53 -15.73
CA GLY A 122 -27.27 -9.56 -16.15
C GLY A 122 -27.66 -10.87 -16.79
N SER A 123 -28.97 -11.15 -16.82
CA SER A 123 -29.57 -12.28 -17.56
C SER A 123 -29.94 -11.91 -18.99
N LYS A 124 -29.94 -10.63 -19.31
CA LYS A 124 -30.24 -10.07 -20.63
C LYS A 124 -29.64 -8.68 -20.78
N PHE A 125 -29.46 -8.28 -22.04
CA PHE A 125 -29.17 -6.89 -22.35
C PHE A 125 -30.40 -6.03 -22.12
N ASN A 126 -30.27 -4.97 -21.31
CA ASN A 126 -31.35 -4.02 -21.05
C ASN A 126 -30.81 -2.59 -20.92
N PHE A 127 -31.70 -1.62 -20.89
CA PHE A 127 -31.34 -0.21 -20.76
C PHE A 127 -30.67 0.10 -19.40
N ASP A 128 -31.16 -0.51 -18.32
CA ASP A 128 -30.62 -0.29 -16.98
C ASP A 128 -29.14 -0.71 -16.89
N GLY A 129 -28.80 -1.88 -17.42
CA GLY A 129 -27.40 -2.34 -17.50
C GLY A 129 -26.53 -1.44 -18.34
N LYS A 130 -27.07 -0.89 -19.43
CA LYS A 130 -26.35 0.07 -20.28
C LYS A 130 -26.07 1.39 -19.56
N TYR A 131 -27.05 1.92 -18.84
CA TYR A 131 -26.90 3.18 -18.09
C TYR A 131 -25.94 2.99 -16.89
N LEU A 132 -26.09 1.90 -16.14
CA LEU A 132 -25.17 1.55 -15.06
C LEU A 132 -23.72 1.43 -15.56
N TYR A 133 -23.52 0.69 -16.67
CA TYR A 133 -22.20 0.56 -17.28
C TYR A 133 -21.59 1.93 -17.60
N ARG A 134 -22.33 2.81 -18.29
CA ARG A 134 -21.85 4.13 -18.64
C ARG A 134 -21.54 5.01 -17.43
N ALA A 135 -22.38 4.95 -16.41
CA ALA A 135 -22.18 5.73 -15.20
C ALA A 135 -20.91 5.32 -14.46
N LEU A 136 -20.66 4.01 -14.37
CA LEU A 136 -19.50 3.46 -13.67
C LEU A 136 -18.22 3.56 -14.50
N ASP A 137 -18.30 3.38 -15.82
CA ASP A 137 -17.15 3.45 -16.73
C ASP A 137 -16.58 4.87 -16.85
N ASN A 138 -17.40 5.88 -16.57
CA ASN A 138 -16.99 7.29 -16.53
C ASN A 138 -16.36 7.72 -15.18
N MET A 139 -16.32 6.84 -14.17
CA MET A 139 -15.72 7.16 -12.88
C MET A 139 -14.19 7.06 -12.97
N GLU A 140 -13.49 8.02 -12.37
CA GLU A 140 -12.04 8.02 -12.32
C GLU A 140 -11.49 6.76 -11.64
N ASN A 141 -10.39 6.23 -12.15
CA ASN A 141 -9.72 5.03 -11.64
C ASN A 141 -10.63 3.79 -11.55
N THR A 142 -11.57 3.67 -12.47
CA THR A 142 -12.51 2.54 -12.51
C THR A 142 -12.47 1.88 -13.89
N SER A 143 -12.48 0.54 -13.88
CA SER A 143 -12.73 -0.28 -15.05
C SER A 143 -14.05 -1.00 -14.85
N CYS A 144 -15.05 -0.70 -15.67
CA CYS A 144 -16.35 -1.33 -15.59
C CYS A 144 -16.50 -2.40 -16.67
N TYR A 145 -17.00 -3.58 -16.29
CA TYR A 145 -17.24 -4.70 -17.19
C TYR A 145 -18.71 -5.12 -17.12
N GLN A 146 -19.23 -5.60 -18.24
CA GLN A 146 -20.58 -6.14 -18.29
C GLN A 146 -20.54 -7.60 -18.76
N LEU A 147 -21.05 -8.52 -17.92
CA LEU A 147 -21.28 -9.92 -18.26
C LEU A 147 -22.77 -10.19 -18.36
N VAL A 148 -23.19 -10.82 -19.46
CA VAL A 148 -24.58 -11.21 -19.64
C VAL A 148 -24.63 -12.72 -19.86
N ASP A 149 -25.42 -13.41 -19.02
CA ASP A 149 -25.71 -14.84 -19.17
C ASP A 149 -26.86 -15.01 -20.19
N PHE A 150 -26.49 -15.24 -21.43
CA PHE A 150 -27.44 -15.36 -22.54
C PHE A 150 -27.32 -16.73 -23.20
N ASN A 151 -28.39 -17.49 -23.24
CA ASN A 151 -28.44 -18.84 -23.81
C ASN A 151 -27.31 -19.76 -23.27
N ASN A 152 -27.13 -19.79 -21.98
CA ASN A 152 -26.08 -20.56 -21.27
C ASN A 152 -24.65 -20.23 -21.71
N LYS A 153 -24.42 -19.02 -22.19
CA LYS A 153 -23.09 -18.49 -22.52
C LYS A 153 -22.89 -17.11 -21.91
N TRP A 154 -21.68 -16.87 -21.44
CA TRP A 154 -21.30 -15.51 -21.08
C TRP A 154 -21.07 -14.68 -22.33
N VAL A 155 -21.71 -13.52 -22.39
CA VAL A 155 -21.55 -12.52 -23.45
C VAL A 155 -21.05 -11.23 -22.84
N SER A 156 -20.00 -10.68 -23.40
CA SER A 156 -19.40 -9.40 -23.00
C SER A 156 -18.78 -8.71 -24.21
N LYS A 157 -18.55 -7.40 -24.12
CA LYS A 157 -17.75 -6.65 -25.08
C LYS A 157 -16.25 -7.01 -24.96
N ASP A 158 -15.81 -7.29 -23.73
CA ASP A 158 -14.44 -7.63 -23.40
C ASP A 158 -14.26 -9.15 -23.29
N ASN A 159 -13.02 -9.61 -23.19
CA ASN A 159 -12.74 -11.04 -23.03
C ASN A 159 -13.29 -11.56 -21.70
N VAL A 160 -14.21 -12.52 -21.77
CA VAL A 160 -14.89 -13.11 -20.61
C VAL A 160 -13.92 -13.74 -19.63
N SER A 161 -12.91 -14.48 -20.13
CA SER A 161 -11.92 -15.13 -19.28
C SER A 161 -11.12 -14.11 -18.48
N ASP A 162 -10.75 -13.00 -19.11
CA ASP A 162 -10.00 -11.93 -18.44
C ASP A 162 -10.85 -11.26 -17.35
N ILE A 163 -12.15 -11.04 -17.61
CA ILE A 163 -13.07 -10.48 -16.62
C ILE A 163 -13.22 -11.45 -15.44
N LEU A 164 -13.44 -12.74 -15.71
CA LEU A 164 -13.62 -13.74 -14.68
C LEU A 164 -12.35 -13.98 -13.84
N ASN A 165 -11.17 -13.71 -14.36
CA ASN A 165 -9.90 -13.86 -13.64
C ASN A 165 -9.51 -12.61 -12.82
N LYS A 166 -10.19 -11.47 -13.02
CA LYS A 166 -9.92 -10.25 -12.23
C LYS A 166 -10.51 -10.33 -10.83
N ASN A 167 -9.90 -9.61 -9.89
CA ASN A 167 -10.53 -9.34 -8.60
C ASN A 167 -11.50 -8.17 -8.77
N TRP A 168 -12.75 -8.39 -8.40
CA TRP A 168 -13.81 -7.39 -8.48
C TRP A 168 -13.95 -6.65 -7.14
N ASN A 169 -14.01 -5.33 -7.21
CA ASN A 169 -14.27 -4.48 -6.05
C ASN A 169 -15.78 -4.26 -5.82
N LEU A 170 -16.57 -4.37 -6.89
CA LEU A 170 -18.02 -4.23 -6.85
C LEU A 170 -18.66 -5.16 -7.88
N VAL A 171 -19.70 -5.85 -7.45
CA VAL A 171 -20.57 -6.64 -8.32
C VAL A 171 -21.99 -6.11 -8.23
N ILE A 172 -22.59 -5.81 -9.38
CA ILE A 172 -23.97 -5.39 -9.50
C ILE A 172 -24.74 -6.48 -10.24
N LEU A 173 -25.72 -7.07 -9.58
CA LEU A 173 -26.62 -8.07 -10.17
C LEU A 173 -27.82 -7.35 -10.76
N ASN A 174 -27.88 -7.26 -12.10
CA ASN A 174 -28.97 -6.61 -12.81
C ASN A 174 -29.94 -7.65 -13.40
N GLY A 175 -30.94 -8.05 -12.60
CA GLY A 175 -31.85 -9.12 -12.97
C GLY A 175 -31.18 -10.49 -13.13
N TYR A 176 -30.14 -10.74 -12.36
CA TYR A 176 -29.40 -12.01 -12.33
C TYR A 176 -29.36 -12.58 -10.88
N PRO A 177 -29.50 -13.90 -10.68
CA PRO A 177 -29.88 -14.87 -11.69
C PRO A 177 -31.37 -14.79 -12.07
N SER A 178 -31.72 -15.25 -13.26
CA SER A 178 -33.09 -15.48 -13.70
C SER A 178 -33.41 -16.96 -13.79
N SER A 179 -34.67 -17.31 -14.07
CA SER A 179 -35.07 -18.71 -14.30
C SER A 179 -34.34 -19.39 -15.46
N ASN A 180 -33.79 -18.61 -16.38
CA ASN A 180 -33.07 -19.11 -17.54
C ASN A 180 -31.55 -19.04 -17.38
N SER A 181 -31.04 -18.65 -16.22
CA SER A 181 -29.60 -18.57 -15.96
C SER A 181 -29.01 -19.95 -15.78
N SER A 182 -27.81 -20.17 -16.36
CA SER A 182 -27.06 -21.42 -16.24
C SER A 182 -26.64 -21.67 -14.78
N GLN A 183 -26.90 -22.88 -14.29
CA GLN A 183 -26.49 -23.28 -12.94
C GLN A 183 -24.97 -23.22 -12.77
N ASN A 184 -24.21 -23.58 -13.81
CA ASN A 184 -22.75 -23.51 -13.78
C ASN A 184 -22.27 -22.05 -13.66
N HIS A 185 -22.93 -21.12 -14.34
CA HIS A 185 -22.61 -19.68 -14.24
C HIS A 185 -22.95 -19.14 -12.85
N ILE A 186 -24.10 -19.52 -12.27
CA ILE A 186 -24.47 -19.15 -10.92
C ILE A 186 -23.42 -19.63 -9.91
N GLN A 187 -22.95 -20.87 -10.03
CA GLN A 187 -21.91 -21.41 -9.16
C GLN A 187 -20.58 -20.67 -9.33
N THR A 188 -20.18 -20.37 -10.56
CA THR A 188 -18.95 -19.60 -10.83
C THR A 188 -19.00 -18.24 -10.14
N ILE A 189 -20.13 -17.53 -10.22
CA ILE A 189 -20.28 -16.23 -9.55
C ILE A 189 -20.28 -16.36 -8.04
N LYS A 190 -20.97 -17.36 -7.48
CA LYS A 190 -20.97 -17.62 -6.02
C LYS A 190 -19.54 -17.84 -5.49
N GLN A 191 -18.79 -18.75 -6.10
CA GLN A 191 -17.40 -19.05 -5.72
C GLN A 191 -16.47 -17.82 -5.78
N LYS A 192 -16.83 -16.85 -6.63
CA LYS A 192 -16.04 -15.64 -6.78
C LYS A 192 -16.41 -14.56 -5.77
N LEU A 193 -17.57 -14.65 -5.15
CA LEU A 193 -18.05 -13.71 -4.13
C LEU A 193 -17.72 -14.15 -2.70
N GLU A 194 -17.33 -15.42 -2.51
CA GLU A 194 -16.80 -16.00 -1.26
C GLU A 194 -15.31 -15.68 -1.10
#